data_a2eed06ddc9d501155af1b5a825110fd
#
_entry.id   a2eed06ddc9d501155af1b5a825110fd
#
_cell.length_a   1.000
_cell.length_b   1.000
_cell.length_c   1.000
_cell.angle_alpha   90.00
_cell.angle_beta   90.00
_cell.angle_gamma   90.00
#
_symmetry.space_group_name_H-M   'P 1'
#
loop_
_entity.id
_entity.type
_entity.pdbx_description
1 polymer ?
#
loop_
_entity_poly.entity_id
_entity_poly.type
_entity_poly.pdbx_seq_one_letter_code
_entity_poly.pdbx_strand_id
1 'polypeptide(L)'
;GEWTGKAGQCTLIHRVPESSVQRLFLLGVGAEPMPRHWFAAAGQAVRQAAKAKCRSVAILLPEGTDARLMAEGAVYGMHQPSGYKDQKPWPVEEVILLAGAEPAEADRGQLTAEGINLARELVEIPANDLGPEEFAMRAAQEGAAAGLEVEVFDETALSEMGAGALLAVGQGSVRPPRLVRLSYVPENPTSNDHLFLVGKGITFDTGGLSLKPPSGME
;
A
#
# COMPACT_ATOMS: atom_id res chain seq x y z
N GLY A 1 -15.66 20.92 19.84
CA GLY A 1 -16.95 20.97 19.14
C GLY A 1 -17.81 19.78 19.54
N GLU A 2 -19.10 19.88 19.32
CA GLU A 2 -20.04 18.81 19.65
C GLU A 2 -19.80 17.58 18.76
N TRP A 3 -19.89 16.37 19.35
CA TRP A 3 -19.79 15.12 18.60
C TRP A 3 -21.07 14.90 17.80
N THR A 4 -20.96 14.77 16.50
CA THR A 4 -22.10 14.57 15.59
C THR A 4 -22.00 13.30 14.73
N GLY A 5 -20.89 12.54 14.85
CA GLY A 5 -20.65 11.33 14.08
C GLY A 5 -20.36 11.53 12.59
N LYS A 6 -20.07 12.77 12.14
CA LYS A 6 -19.71 13.03 10.74
C LYS A 6 -18.48 12.24 10.32
N ALA A 7 -18.43 11.84 9.05
CA ALA A 7 -17.29 11.11 8.49
C ALA A 7 -15.97 11.86 8.75
N GLY A 8 -14.97 11.12 9.27
CA GLY A 8 -13.67 11.66 9.65
C GLY A 8 -13.59 12.32 11.04
N GLN A 9 -14.70 12.48 11.74
CA GLN A 9 -14.71 12.99 13.12
C GLN A 9 -14.14 11.92 14.05
N CYS A 10 -13.28 12.31 15.00
CA CYS A 10 -12.71 11.41 16.00
C CYS A 10 -12.75 12.05 17.37
N THR A 11 -13.19 11.29 18.37
CA THR A 11 -13.17 11.70 19.78
C THR A 11 -12.53 10.62 20.62
N LEU A 12 -11.58 11.02 21.48
CA LEU A 12 -10.94 10.13 22.44
C LEU A 12 -11.58 10.29 23.81
N ILE A 13 -12.01 9.17 24.37
CA ILE A 13 -12.51 9.05 25.74
C ILE A 13 -11.45 8.32 26.57
N HIS A 14 -10.96 8.99 27.61
CA HIS A 14 -10.04 8.41 28.58
C HIS A 14 -10.82 7.76 29.71
N ARG A 15 -10.41 6.56 30.12
CA ARG A 15 -10.99 5.82 31.25
C ARG A 15 -12.49 5.57 31.07
N VAL A 16 -12.83 4.54 30.31
CA VAL A 16 -14.22 4.09 30.23
C VAL A 16 -14.63 3.52 31.58
N PRO A 17 -15.64 4.08 32.25
CA PRO A 17 -16.10 3.57 33.57
C PRO A 17 -16.44 2.09 33.51
N GLU A 18 -16.14 1.36 34.59
CA GLU A 18 -16.45 -0.05 34.75
C GLU A 18 -15.90 -0.99 33.64
N SER A 19 -14.86 -0.55 32.94
CA SER A 19 -14.23 -1.28 31.83
C SER A 19 -12.72 -1.37 32.01
N SER A 20 -12.10 -2.43 31.49
CA SER A 20 -10.65 -2.55 31.34
C SER A 20 -10.09 -1.71 30.19
N VAL A 21 -10.96 -1.11 29.37
CA VAL A 21 -10.58 -0.26 28.24
C VAL A 21 -10.04 1.08 28.76
N GLN A 22 -8.75 1.33 28.50
CA GLN A 22 -8.09 2.55 28.95
C GLN A 22 -8.39 3.75 28.04
N ARG A 23 -8.61 3.49 26.74
CA ARG A 23 -8.87 4.50 25.72
C ARG A 23 -9.91 3.99 24.74
N LEU A 24 -10.94 4.79 24.51
CA LEU A 24 -11.97 4.51 23.51
C LEU A 24 -11.96 5.63 22.48
N PHE A 25 -11.75 5.26 21.23
CA PHE A 25 -11.85 6.19 20.09
C PHE A 25 -13.23 6.00 19.45
N LEU A 26 -14.01 7.06 19.42
CA LEU A 26 -15.22 7.12 18.62
C LEU A 26 -14.88 7.71 17.26
N LEU A 27 -15.20 6.98 16.20
CA LEU A 27 -14.93 7.38 14.83
C LEU A 27 -16.23 7.60 14.08
N GLY A 28 -16.40 8.79 13.53
CA GLY A 28 -17.57 9.15 12.73
C GLY A 28 -17.44 8.60 11.31
N VAL A 29 -18.47 7.91 10.85
CA VAL A 29 -18.59 7.41 9.47
C VAL A 29 -19.69 8.12 8.69
N GLY A 30 -20.45 9.02 9.34
CA GLY A 30 -21.60 9.71 8.76
C GLY A 30 -22.90 8.92 8.90
N ALA A 31 -24.01 9.55 8.57
CA ALA A 31 -25.36 8.95 8.67
C ALA A 31 -25.60 7.84 7.61
N GLU A 32 -25.04 8.02 6.42
CA GLU A 32 -25.11 7.06 5.32
C GLU A 32 -23.68 6.70 4.89
N PRO A 33 -23.02 5.76 5.61
CA PRO A 33 -21.65 5.45 5.34
C PRO A 33 -21.49 4.68 4.02
N MET A 34 -20.58 5.17 3.16
CA MET A 34 -20.11 4.48 1.97
C MET A 34 -18.87 3.64 2.29
N PRO A 35 -18.50 2.65 1.45
CA PRO A 35 -17.29 1.83 1.63
C PRO A 35 -16.05 2.63 1.99
N ARG A 36 -15.78 3.73 1.30
CA ARG A 36 -14.64 4.61 1.59
C ARG A 36 -14.61 5.19 3.01
N HIS A 37 -15.77 5.37 3.64
CA HIS A 37 -15.84 5.92 5.00
C HIS A 37 -15.39 4.88 6.04
N TRP A 38 -15.72 3.61 5.82
CA TRP A 38 -15.28 2.50 6.66
C TRP A 38 -13.78 2.28 6.53
N PHE A 39 -13.28 2.22 5.31
CA PHE A 39 -11.84 2.17 5.03
C PHE A 39 -11.08 3.31 5.73
N ALA A 40 -11.55 4.55 5.57
CA ALA A 40 -10.92 5.71 6.16
C ALA A 40 -10.97 5.69 7.69
N ALA A 41 -12.09 5.23 8.27
CA ALA A 41 -12.26 5.11 9.72
C ALA A 41 -11.30 4.07 10.31
N ALA A 42 -11.13 2.90 9.67
CA ALA A 42 -10.18 1.89 10.12
C ALA A 42 -8.73 2.43 10.12
N GLY A 43 -8.31 3.06 9.03
CA GLY A 43 -6.99 3.69 8.98
C GLY A 43 -6.82 4.82 9.99
N GLN A 44 -7.88 5.59 10.27
CA GLN A 44 -7.87 6.62 11.29
C GLN A 44 -7.74 6.02 12.70
N ALA A 45 -8.42 4.90 13.00
CA ALA A 45 -8.31 4.20 14.27
C ALA A 45 -6.86 3.87 14.59
N VAL A 46 -6.16 3.23 13.65
CA VAL A 46 -4.76 2.84 13.81
C VAL A 46 -3.86 4.06 13.98
N ARG A 47 -4.03 5.11 13.17
CA ARG A 47 -3.24 6.35 13.33
C ARG A 47 -3.49 7.06 14.65
N GLN A 48 -4.70 7.06 15.17
CA GLN A 48 -5.01 7.63 16.49
C GLN A 48 -4.44 6.81 17.62
N ALA A 49 -4.51 5.47 17.52
CA ALA A 49 -3.87 4.56 18.46
C ALA A 49 -2.36 4.79 18.51
N ALA A 50 -1.71 4.95 17.35
CA ALA A 50 -0.29 5.25 17.27
C ALA A 50 0.07 6.60 17.91
N LYS A 51 -0.69 7.67 17.64
CA LYS A 51 -0.52 8.97 18.30
C LYS A 51 -0.66 8.87 19.82
N ALA A 52 -1.55 8.02 20.29
CA ALA A 52 -1.76 7.74 21.70
C ALA A 52 -0.75 6.75 22.29
N LYS A 53 0.23 6.26 21.50
CA LYS A 53 1.27 5.28 21.87
C LYS A 53 0.66 3.97 22.38
N CYS A 54 -0.43 3.51 21.75
CA CYS A 54 -0.99 2.20 22.02
C CYS A 54 -0.20 1.13 21.26
N ARG A 55 0.02 -0.04 21.85
CA ARG A 55 0.65 -1.18 21.20
C ARG A 55 -0.36 -2.05 20.44
N SER A 56 -1.58 -2.10 20.94
CA SER A 56 -2.68 -2.82 20.28
C SER A 56 -3.90 -1.94 20.17
N VAL A 57 -4.71 -2.18 19.14
CA VAL A 57 -5.99 -1.52 18.93
C VAL A 57 -7.03 -2.55 18.51
N ALA A 58 -8.16 -2.58 19.21
CA ALA A 58 -9.32 -3.37 18.80
C ALA A 58 -10.33 -2.45 18.13
N ILE A 59 -10.82 -2.85 16.97
CA ILE A 59 -11.83 -2.13 16.19
C ILE A 59 -13.11 -2.93 16.22
N LEU A 60 -14.14 -2.37 16.86
CA LEU A 60 -15.47 -2.96 16.85
C LEU A 60 -16.16 -2.68 15.51
N LEU A 61 -16.53 -3.73 14.82
CA LEU A 61 -17.25 -3.66 13.54
C LEU A 61 -18.76 -3.70 13.80
N PRO A 62 -19.51 -2.70 13.34
CA PRO A 62 -20.97 -2.80 13.29
C PRO A 62 -21.43 -3.98 12.42
N GLU A 63 -22.60 -4.51 12.71
CA GLU A 63 -23.21 -5.56 11.91
C GLU A 63 -23.36 -5.13 10.44
N GLY A 64 -23.02 -6.03 9.50
CA GLY A 64 -23.04 -5.76 8.07
C GLY A 64 -21.85 -4.97 7.54
N THR A 65 -20.85 -4.65 8.38
CA THR A 65 -19.61 -4.00 7.91
C THR A 65 -18.73 -5.02 7.17
N ASP A 66 -18.18 -4.59 6.03
CA ASP A 66 -17.25 -5.37 5.24
C ASP A 66 -15.89 -5.49 5.96
N ALA A 67 -15.58 -6.69 6.45
CA ALA A 67 -14.34 -6.99 7.17
C ALA A 67 -13.09 -6.80 6.31
N ARG A 68 -13.17 -7.14 5.02
CA ARG A 68 -12.09 -6.93 4.06
C ARG A 68 -11.71 -5.46 3.99
N LEU A 69 -12.69 -4.60 3.83
CA LEU A 69 -12.49 -3.15 3.70
C LEU A 69 -11.91 -2.54 5.00
N MET A 70 -12.34 -3.06 6.15
CA MET A 70 -11.83 -2.61 7.44
C MET A 70 -10.38 -3.04 7.67
N ALA A 71 -10.04 -4.30 7.34
CA ALA A 71 -8.65 -4.79 7.39
C ALA A 71 -7.74 -4.00 6.43
N GLU A 72 -8.20 -3.82 5.21
CA GLU A 72 -7.49 -3.02 4.19
C GLU A 72 -7.24 -1.59 4.69
N GLY A 73 -8.24 -0.92 5.21
CA GLY A 73 -8.11 0.43 5.77
C GLY A 73 -7.16 0.50 6.96
N ALA A 74 -7.22 -0.48 7.86
CA ALA A 74 -6.34 -0.54 9.03
C ALA A 74 -4.87 -0.69 8.61
N VAL A 75 -4.55 -1.66 7.77
CA VAL A 75 -3.18 -1.91 7.27
C VAL A 75 -2.67 -0.75 6.42
N TYR A 76 -3.52 -0.19 5.53
CA TYR A 76 -3.20 1.04 4.81
C TYR A 76 -2.83 2.19 5.75
N GLY A 77 -3.52 2.29 6.89
CA GLY A 77 -3.28 3.31 7.91
C GLY A 77 -1.98 3.13 8.69
N MET A 78 -1.38 1.93 8.66
CA MET A 78 -0.09 1.63 9.31
C MET A 78 1.12 2.08 8.49
N HIS A 79 0.94 2.42 7.22
CA HIS A 79 2.05 2.86 6.39
C HIS A 79 2.80 4.04 7.00
N GLN A 80 4.10 3.92 7.04
CA GLN A 80 5.02 5.00 7.37
C GLN A 80 5.82 5.37 6.13
N PRO A 81 5.99 6.66 5.83
CA PRO A 81 6.85 7.09 4.74
C PRO A 81 8.25 6.51 4.88
N SER A 82 8.90 6.17 3.78
CA SER A 82 10.24 5.58 3.76
C SER A 82 11.28 6.41 4.54
N GLY A 83 12.32 5.74 5.05
CA GLY A 83 13.30 6.17 6.05
C GLY A 83 14.17 7.40 5.77
N TYR A 84 13.74 8.33 4.91
CA TYR A 84 14.43 9.60 4.62
C TYR A 84 14.21 10.70 5.68
N LYS A 85 13.39 10.42 6.69
CA LYS A 85 13.17 11.29 7.84
C LYS A 85 13.42 10.51 9.11
N ASP A 86 13.88 11.18 10.17
CA ASP A 86 13.96 10.58 11.50
C ASP A 86 12.58 10.08 11.93
N GLN A 87 12.38 8.78 11.82
CA GLN A 87 11.13 8.14 12.18
C GLN A 87 11.24 7.52 13.56
N LYS A 88 10.24 7.77 14.39
CA LYS A 88 10.05 6.99 15.61
C LYS A 88 9.46 5.63 15.26
N PRO A 89 9.85 4.56 15.97
CA PRO A 89 9.22 3.26 15.77
C PRO A 89 7.70 3.36 15.86
N TRP A 90 7.01 2.69 14.93
CA TRP A 90 5.56 2.64 14.95
C TRP A 90 5.09 1.88 16.19
N PRO A 91 4.26 2.49 17.05
CA PRO A 91 3.94 1.88 18.33
C PRO A 91 2.87 0.77 18.26
N VAL A 92 2.06 0.75 17.19
CA VAL A 92 0.98 -0.25 17.04
C VAL A 92 1.57 -1.52 16.45
N GLU A 93 1.50 -2.60 17.21
CA GLU A 93 2.01 -3.92 16.84
C GLU A 93 0.88 -4.86 16.42
N GLU A 94 -0.34 -4.60 16.90
CA GLU A 94 -1.47 -5.48 16.71
C GLU A 94 -2.76 -4.70 16.44
N VAL A 95 -3.52 -5.16 15.44
CA VAL A 95 -4.87 -4.67 15.15
C VAL A 95 -5.83 -5.85 15.20
N ILE A 96 -6.86 -5.76 16.05
CA ILE A 96 -7.86 -6.78 16.25
C ILE A 96 -9.19 -6.28 15.72
N LEU A 97 -9.78 -7.00 14.77
CA LEU A 97 -11.15 -6.75 14.31
C LEU A 97 -12.12 -7.57 15.17
N LEU A 98 -13.05 -6.90 15.86
CA LEU A 98 -14.02 -7.53 16.73
C LEU A 98 -15.38 -7.65 16.04
N ALA A 99 -15.98 -8.83 16.16
CA ALA A 99 -17.31 -9.23 15.70
C ALA A 99 -17.49 -9.53 14.19
N GLY A 100 -18.18 -10.63 13.88
CA GLY A 100 -18.83 -10.98 12.62
C GLY A 100 -17.95 -11.08 11.37
N ALA A 101 -16.63 -10.99 11.50
CA ALA A 101 -15.73 -11.01 10.36
C ALA A 101 -15.38 -12.45 9.98
N GLU A 102 -15.59 -12.81 8.72
CA GLU A 102 -14.99 -14.00 8.13
C GLU A 102 -13.47 -13.77 8.05
N PRO A 103 -12.64 -14.59 8.73
CA PRO A 103 -11.18 -14.39 8.74
C PRO A 103 -10.59 -14.28 7.34
N ALA A 104 -11.06 -15.08 6.38
CA ALA A 104 -10.58 -15.08 5.01
C ALA A 104 -10.79 -13.73 4.30
N GLU A 105 -11.86 -12.99 4.61
CA GLU A 105 -12.08 -11.66 4.04
C GLU A 105 -11.16 -10.62 4.67
N ALA A 106 -10.88 -10.73 5.97
CA ALA A 106 -9.89 -9.86 6.62
C ALA A 106 -8.48 -10.10 6.05
N ASP A 107 -8.08 -11.36 5.84
CA ASP A 107 -6.80 -11.73 5.22
C ASP A 107 -6.66 -11.14 3.81
N ARG A 108 -7.73 -11.19 3.01
CA ARG A 108 -7.74 -10.56 1.67
C ARG A 108 -7.56 -9.04 1.73
N GLY A 109 -8.20 -8.40 2.69
CA GLY A 109 -8.03 -6.96 2.92
C GLY A 109 -6.61 -6.60 3.31
N GLN A 110 -6.02 -7.39 4.21
CA GLN A 110 -4.62 -7.23 4.62
C GLN A 110 -3.68 -7.34 3.43
N LEU A 111 -3.75 -8.43 2.65
CA LEU A 111 -2.91 -8.66 1.47
C LEU A 111 -3.05 -7.53 0.43
N THR A 112 -4.27 -7.04 0.22
CA THR A 112 -4.51 -5.91 -0.69
C THR A 112 -3.78 -4.66 -0.21
N ALA A 113 -3.89 -4.34 1.08
CA ALA A 113 -3.27 -3.15 1.65
C ALA A 113 -1.75 -3.25 1.76
N GLU A 114 -1.20 -4.44 1.99
CA GLU A 114 0.25 -4.70 1.94
C GLU A 114 0.81 -4.38 0.54
N GLY A 115 0.13 -4.84 -0.51
CA GLY A 115 0.50 -4.50 -1.89
C GLY A 115 0.40 -2.99 -2.18
N ILE A 116 -0.64 -2.32 -1.69
CA ILE A 116 -0.78 -0.87 -1.80
C ILE A 116 0.35 -0.15 -1.05
N ASN A 117 0.69 -0.59 0.16
CA ASN A 117 1.75 0.01 0.96
C ASN A 117 3.12 -0.21 0.34
N LEU A 118 3.39 -1.37 -0.28
CA LEU A 118 4.59 -1.61 -1.07
C LEU A 118 4.69 -0.63 -2.26
N ALA A 119 3.60 -0.44 -3.00
CA ALA A 119 3.58 0.52 -4.10
C ALA A 119 3.83 1.96 -3.62
N ARG A 120 3.25 2.35 -2.47
CA ARG A 120 3.48 3.67 -1.86
C ARG A 120 4.93 3.86 -1.43
N GLU A 121 5.51 2.84 -0.79
CA GLU A 121 6.93 2.84 -0.40
C GLU A 121 7.82 3.08 -1.62
N LEU A 122 7.60 2.34 -2.71
CA LEU A 122 8.39 2.47 -3.93
C LEU A 122 8.24 3.85 -4.58
N VAL A 123 7.06 4.45 -4.54
CA VAL A 123 6.82 5.81 -5.07
C VAL A 123 7.50 6.88 -4.23
N GLU A 124 7.65 6.67 -2.92
CA GLU A 124 8.27 7.62 -2.00
C GLU A 124 9.81 7.62 -2.06
N ILE A 125 10.42 6.56 -2.60
CA ILE A 125 11.88 6.47 -2.72
C ILE A 125 12.37 7.43 -3.81
N PRO A 126 13.33 8.32 -3.51
CA PRO A 126 13.90 9.21 -4.51
C PRO A 126 14.56 8.46 -5.68
N ALA A 127 14.46 9.03 -6.87
CA ALA A 127 14.95 8.40 -8.11
C ALA A 127 16.47 8.14 -8.14
N ASN A 128 17.26 8.82 -7.30
CA ASN A 128 18.69 8.53 -7.14
C ASN A 128 18.93 7.24 -6.35
N ASP A 129 17.99 6.80 -5.52
CA ASP A 129 18.07 5.57 -4.72
C ASP A 129 17.25 4.43 -5.35
N LEU A 130 16.23 4.75 -6.14
CA LEU A 130 15.41 3.78 -6.86
C LEU A 130 15.51 4.02 -8.37
N GLY A 131 16.60 3.59 -8.98
CA GLY A 131 16.74 3.52 -10.43
C GLY A 131 16.11 2.25 -11.01
N PRO A 132 16.24 2.05 -12.35
CA PRO A 132 15.65 0.87 -13.00
C PRO A 132 16.16 -0.47 -12.45
N GLU A 133 17.43 -0.56 -12.11
CA GLU A 133 18.04 -1.78 -11.57
C GLU A 133 17.55 -2.07 -10.15
N GLU A 134 17.59 -1.08 -9.26
CA GLU A 134 17.12 -1.21 -7.88
C GLU A 134 15.61 -1.55 -7.84
N PHE A 135 14.83 -0.91 -8.72
CA PHE A 135 13.41 -1.23 -8.84
C PHE A 135 13.18 -2.66 -9.33
N ALA A 136 13.94 -3.11 -10.34
CA ALA A 136 13.86 -4.49 -10.83
C ALA A 136 14.26 -5.51 -9.76
N MET A 137 15.31 -5.23 -8.98
CA MET A 137 15.74 -6.08 -7.85
C MET A 137 14.66 -6.17 -6.77
N ARG A 138 14.05 -5.04 -6.41
CA ARG A 138 12.96 -5.03 -5.42
C ARG A 138 11.75 -5.81 -5.94
N ALA A 139 11.34 -5.62 -7.20
CA ALA A 139 10.26 -6.37 -7.81
C ALA A 139 10.57 -7.88 -7.83
N ALA A 140 11.82 -8.27 -8.08
CA ALA A 140 12.24 -9.67 -8.06
C ALA A 140 12.16 -10.27 -6.65
N GLN A 141 12.58 -9.54 -5.62
CA GLN A 141 12.49 -9.99 -4.24
C GLN A 141 11.05 -10.21 -3.79
N GLU A 142 10.19 -9.22 -4.03
CA GLU A 142 8.78 -9.28 -3.65
C GLU A 142 8.03 -10.36 -4.45
N GLY A 143 8.32 -10.47 -5.75
CA GLY A 143 7.74 -11.52 -6.60
C GLY A 143 8.12 -12.92 -6.13
N ALA A 144 9.40 -13.15 -5.84
CA ALA A 144 9.88 -14.44 -5.33
C ALA A 144 9.28 -14.76 -3.95
N ALA A 145 9.18 -13.78 -3.05
CA ALA A 145 8.54 -13.95 -1.74
C ALA A 145 7.05 -14.30 -1.86
N ALA A 146 6.38 -13.79 -2.90
CA ALA A 146 4.99 -14.11 -3.23
C ALA A 146 4.82 -15.43 -4.01
N GLY A 147 5.91 -16.17 -4.27
CA GLY A 147 5.88 -17.45 -5.02
C GLY A 147 5.68 -17.30 -6.53
N LEU A 148 6.00 -16.13 -7.09
CA LEU A 148 5.95 -15.90 -8.53
C LEU A 148 7.25 -16.35 -9.20
N GLU A 149 7.16 -16.78 -10.45
CA GLU A 149 8.31 -16.89 -11.33
C GLU A 149 8.73 -15.50 -11.79
N VAL A 150 10.03 -15.20 -11.69
CA VAL A 150 10.55 -13.85 -11.94
C VAL A 150 11.65 -13.89 -12.99
N GLU A 151 11.55 -13.03 -13.99
CA GLU A 151 12.58 -12.80 -14.99
C GLU A 151 12.88 -11.32 -15.09
N VAL A 152 14.17 -10.97 -15.08
CA VAL A 152 14.64 -9.60 -15.25
C VAL A 152 15.47 -9.54 -16.54
N PHE A 153 15.04 -8.71 -17.46
CA PHE A 153 15.72 -8.51 -18.75
C PHE A 153 16.53 -7.20 -18.69
N ASP A 154 17.83 -7.35 -18.96
CA ASP A 154 18.76 -6.24 -19.08
C ASP A 154 18.78 -5.64 -20.50
N GLU A 155 19.64 -4.66 -20.74
CA GLU A 155 19.78 -3.99 -22.03
C GLU A 155 20.10 -4.96 -23.18
N THR A 156 20.94 -5.96 -22.93
CA THR A 156 21.34 -6.93 -23.93
C THR A 156 20.15 -7.77 -24.34
N ALA A 157 19.45 -8.35 -23.37
CA ALA A 157 18.25 -9.11 -23.60
C ALA A 157 17.14 -8.28 -24.26
N LEU A 158 16.97 -7.02 -23.84
CA LEU A 158 16.01 -6.10 -24.47
C LEU A 158 16.34 -5.79 -25.91
N SER A 159 17.62 -5.69 -26.26
CA SER A 159 18.08 -5.50 -27.63
C SER A 159 17.80 -6.73 -28.50
N GLU A 160 18.11 -7.91 -27.98
CA GLU A 160 17.84 -9.20 -28.66
C GLU A 160 16.33 -9.43 -28.88
N MET A 161 15.49 -9.00 -27.96
CA MET A 161 14.02 -9.03 -28.07
C MET A 161 13.46 -7.99 -29.04
N GLY A 162 14.27 -7.04 -29.53
CA GLY A 162 13.80 -5.94 -30.36
C GLY A 162 12.98 -4.89 -29.60
N ALA A 163 13.18 -4.73 -28.29
CA ALA A 163 12.45 -3.78 -27.44
C ALA A 163 12.91 -2.33 -27.65
N GLY A 164 12.98 -1.88 -28.90
CA GLY A 164 13.55 -0.60 -29.29
C GLY A 164 12.91 0.63 -28.64
N ALA A 165 11.60 0.61 -28.43
CA ALA A 165 10.91 1.74 -27.77
C ALA A 165 11.35 1.90 -26.30
N LEU A 166 11.53 0.81 -25.58
CA LEU A 166 11.98 0.82 -24.18
C LEU A 166 13.43 1.28 -24.10
N LEU A 167 14.29 0.74 -24.98
CA LEU A 167 15.70 1.15 -25.08
C LEU A 167 15.85 2.63 -25.44
N ALA A 168 15.03 3.15 -26.37
CA ALA A 168 15.06 4.54 -26.76
C ALA A 168 14.72 5.50 -25.60
N VAL A 169 13.78 5.12 -24.73
CA VAL A 169 13.45 5.93 -23.54
C VAL A 169 14.61 5.98 -22.55
N GLY A 170 15.34 4.87 -22.38
CA GLY A 170 16.48 4.77 -21.47
C GLY A 170 17.80 5.30 -22.03
N GLN A 171 17.88 5.59 -23.33
CA GLN A 171 19.13 5.85 -24.05
C GLN A 171 19.92 7.06 -23.51
N GLY A 172 19.24 8.07 -22.98
CA GLY A 172 19.89 9.27 -22.42
C GLY A 172 20.30 9.12 -20.94
N SER A 173 20.03 7.99 -20.31
CA SER A 173 20.33 7.73 -18.91
C SER A 173 21.65 6.97 -18.75
N VAL A 174 22.39 7.30 -17.70
CA VAL A 174 23.54 6.47 -17.25
C VAL A 174 23.07 5.19 -16.52
N ARG A 175 21.78 5.12 -16.18
CA ARG A 175 21.14 3.96 -15.54
C ARG A 175 20.35 3.21 -16.59
N PRO A 176 20.80 1.99 -16.97
CA PRO A 176 20.19 1.24 -18.05
C PRO A 176 18.77 0.75 -17.71
N PRO A 177 17.89 0.66 -18.73
CA PRO A 177 16.52 0.21 -18.52
C PRO A 177 16.46 -1.26 -18.14
N ARG A 178 15.35 -1.64 -17.49
CA ARG A 178 15.02 -3.03 -17.16
C ARG A 178 13.57 -3.33 -17.57
N LEU A 179 13.31 -4.61 -17.89
CA LEU A 179 11.97 -5.17 -17.97
C LEU A 179 11.88 -6.31 -16.96
N VAL A 180 10.83 -6.28 -16.15
CA VAL A 180 10.56 -7.38 -15.19
C VAL A 180 9.30 -8.11 -15.62
N ARG A 181 9.39 -9.43 -15.72
CA ARG A 181 8.25 -10.31 -15.93
C ARG A 181 8.02 -11.12 -14.65
N LEU A 182 6.82 -11.00 -14.12
CA LEU A 182 6.33 -11.77 -12.98
C LEU A 182 5.24 -12.70 -13.50
N SER A 183 5.37 -13.99 -13.29
CA SER A 183 4.43 -14.99 -13.78
C SER A 183 3.85 -15.80 -12.64
N TYR A 184 2.53 -15.94 -12.63
CA TYR A 184 1.80 -16.81 -11.72
C TYR A 184 1.06 -17.86 -12.54
N VAL A 185 1.34 -19.12 -12.27
CA VAL A 185 0.63 -20.25 -12.87
C VAL A 185 0.00 -21.05 -11.72
N PRO A 186 -1.33 -21.05 -11.59
CA PRO A 186 -1.99 -21.83 -10.55
C PRO A 186 -1.82 -23.34 -10.83
N GLU A 187 -1.74 -24.15 -9.76
CA GLU A 187 -1.62 -25.60 -9.87
C GLU A 187 -2.80 -26.24 -10.65
N ASN A 188 -4.00 -25.66 -10.49
CA ASN A 188 -5.23 -26.14 -11.13
C ASN A 188 -5.89 -24.98 -11.87
N PRO A 189 -5.42 -24.64 -13.09
CA PRO A 189 -6.01 -23.55 -13.87
C PRO A 189 -7.43 -23.90 -14.32
N THR A 190 -8.34 -22.96 -14.23
CA THR A 190 -9.75 -23.12 -14.64
C THR A 190 -9.97 -22.79 -16.12
N SER A 191 -9.01 -22.14 -16.77
CA SER A 191 -9.01 -21.85 -18.22
C SER A 191 -7.58 -21.84 -18.74
N ASN A 192 -7.43 -21.81 -20.08
CA ASN A 192 -6.15 -21.60 -20.75
C ASN A 192 -5.91 -20.12 -21.11
N ASP A 193 -6.73 -19.23 -20.59
CA ASP A 193 -6.61 -17.81 -20.85
C ASP A 193 -5.44 -17.21 -20.06
N HIS A 194 -4.77 -16.26 -20.66
CA HIS A 194 -3.69 -15.51 -20.02
C HIS A 194 -4.14 -14.07 -19.76
N LEU A 195 -4.00 -13.63 -18.51
CA LEU A 195 -4.18 -12.23 -18.13
C LEU A 195 -2.81 -11.54 -18.05
N PHE A 196 -2.64 -10.48 -18.84
CA PHE A 196 -1.45 -9.64 -18.79
C PHE A 196 -1.75 -8.31 -18.11
N LEU A 197 -0.99 -7.99 -17.06
CA LEU A 197 -0.99 -6.69 -16.41
C LEU A 197 0.29 -5.97 -16.83
N VAL A 198 0.15 -4.87 -17.57
CA VAL A 198 1.29 -4.10 -18.08
C VAL A 198 1.41 -2.80 -17.30
N GLY A 199 2.54 -2.63 -16.61
CA GLY A 199 2.85 -1.45 -15.80
C GLY A 199 4.00 -0.63 -16.39
N LYS A 200 3.88 0.70 -16.36
CA LYS A 200 4.95 1.62 -16.67
C LYS A 200 5.72 1.94 -15.39
N GLY A 201 7.01 1.57 -15.32
CA GLY A 201 7.88 1.78 -14.17
C GLY A 201 8.95 2.85 -14.43
N ILE A 202 8.55 4.04 -14.89
CA ILE A 202 9.50 5.16 -15.07
C ILE A 202 9.92 5.67 -13.69
N THR A 203 11.21 5.61 -13.40
CA THR A 203 11.76 6.02 -12.09
C THR A 203 12.00 7.52 -11.99
N PHE A 204 12.28 8.20 -13.12
CA PHE A 204 12.37 9.65 -13.17
C PHE A 204 12.13 10.17 -14.60
N ASP A 205 11.35 11.24 -14.74
CA ASP A 205 11.00 11.82 -16.04
C ASP A 205 11.12 13.35 -16.02
N THR A 206 12.16 13.87 -16.67
CA THR A 206 12.41 15.30 -16.81
C THR A 206 11.69 15.92 -18.00
N GLY A 207 11.00 15.14 -18.84
CA GLY A 207 10.31 15.62 -20.04
C GLY A 207 11.11 15.55 -21.35
N GLY A 208 12.40 15.23 -21.33
CA GLY A 208 13.25 15.14 -22.53
C GLY A 208 13.57 16.51 -23.16
N LEU A 209 13.46 16.64 -24.50
CA LEU A 209 13.70 17.91 -25.20
C LEU A 209 12.78 19.04 -24.71
N SER A 210 11.55 18.73 -24.37
CA SER A 210 10.62 19.63 -23.68
C SER A 210 10.77 19.44 -22.18
N LEU A 211 11.79 20.06 -21.59
CA LEU A 211 12.11 19.96 -20.18
C LEU A 211 10.92 20.44 -19.33
N LYS A 212 10.50 19.62 -18.36
CA LYS A 212 9.46 20.00 -17.42
C LYS A 212 9.94 21.14 -16.51
N PRO A 213 9.05 22.08 -16.14
CA PRO A 213 9.38 23.04 -15.09
C PRO A 213 9.53 22.30 -13.74
N PRO A 214 10.23 22.87 -12.73
CA PRO A 214 10.42 22.23 -11.42
C PRO A 214 9.13 21.70 -10.80
N SER A 215 8.03 22.47 -10.87
CA SER A 215 6.71 22.06 -10.38
C SER A 215 6.05 20.89 -11.13
N GLY A 216 6.62 20.47 -12.24
CA GLY A 216 6.16 19.31 -13.01
C GLY A 216 7.04 18.07 -12.81
N MET A 217 8.07 18.19 -11.95
CA MET A 217 8.98 17.11 -11.58
C MET A 217 8.82 16.66 -10.14
N GLU A 218 7.95 17.34 -9.37
CA GLU A 218 7.59 17.00 -7.98
C GLU A 218 6.52 15.90 -7.91
#